data_87264d3ea06ac4c0a638632d3e0497ce
#
_entry.id   87264d3ea06ac4c0a638632d3e0497ce
#
_cell.length_a   1.000
_cell.length_b   1.000
_cell.length_c   1.000
_cell.angle_alpha   90.00
_cell.angle_beta   90.00
_cell.angle_gamma   90.00
#
_symmetry.space_group_name_H-M   'P 1'
#
loop_
_entity.id
_entity.type
_entity.pdbx_description
1 polymer ?
#
loop_
_entity_poly.entity_id
_entity_poly.type
_entity_poly.pdbx_seq_one_letter_code
_entity_poly.pdbx_strand_id
1 'polypeptide(L)'
;MCKTRWAAALLLVALIATLFIACAQALLPASSGAMPGAETMETPETEVPGTEVSGMEAPESTASPALPQEHAEAARHLSAWAVYWDTDDVIAELEALGAEEQLEALCYFEAFFNSRGGLVLPEAIPALYKAVQAHFSAAKWTSYLTFVNDLRDDTGQFSLKDTDLLWALLGTDEALYSHVESVIALAKAQGFDGVEIDYESIREDLDLWERFFAFCSVLYTRTQQEGLALRVLVEPNTPFESLTFPPGPTYVMMCYNLYGGHSGPGPKADAAFIQKLMAQMAALPGRKDFAIATGGYDWCNDEAKQLTEEAAAELAAKHRAAAKRDAASRALSFLYKDDEGRRHEVWYADRETLDYWVAIIRAGGGDGGISIWRLGGNLNAVQ
;
A
#
# COMPACT_ATOMS: atom_id res chain seq x y z
N MET A 1 3.02 -41.67 2.93
CA MET A 1 1.77 -41.05 2.50
C MET A 1 1.80 -39.54 2.72
N CYS A 2 2.88 -38.86 2.27
CA CYS A 2 3.07 -37.41 2.48
C CYS A 2 3.46 -36.64 1.21
N LYS A 3 3.32 -37.21 0.02
CA LYS A 3 3.71 -36.55 -1.25
C LYS A 3 2.54 -36.06 -2.12
N THR A 4 1.31 -36.31 -1.72
CA THR A 4 0.11 -35.96 -2.51
C THR A 4 -0.58 -34.67 -2.08
N ARG A 5 -0.21 -34.05 -0.96
CA ARG A 5 -0.83 -32.81 -0.48
C ARG A 5 -0.19 -31.54 -1.06
N TRP A 6 1.06 -31.60 -1.48
CA TRP A 6 1.78 -30.44 -2.06
C TRP A 6 1.40 -30.13 -3.51
N ALA A 7 0.98 -31.15 -4.27
CA ALA A 7 0.57 -30.93 -5.66
C ALA A 7 -0.78 -30.20 -5.80
N ALA A 8 -1.66 -30.27 -4.80
CA ALA A 8 -2.95 -29.59 -4.82
C ALA A 8 -2.83 -28.11 -4.45
N ALA A 9 -1.90 -27.74 -3.55
CA ALA A 9 -1.66 -26.36 -3.16
C ALA A 9 -0.98 -25.55 -4.29
N LEU A 10 -0.04 -26.15 -5.00
CA LEU A 10 0.62 -25.52 -6.16
C LEU A 10 -0.31 -25.32 -7.37
N LEU A 11 -1.33 -26.18 -7.53
CA LEU A 11 -2.33 -26.02 -8.60
C LEU A 11 -3.34 -24.90 -8.28
N LEU A 12 -3.63 -24.64 -7.00
CA LEU A 12 -4.55 -23.56 -6.60
C LEU A 12 -3.90 -22.18 -6.76
N VAL A 13 -2.61 -22.05 -6.44
CA VAL A 13 -1.85 -20.80 -6.61
C VAL A 13 -1.63 -20.48 -8.10
N ALA A 14 -1.42 -21.48 -8.94
CA ALA A 14 -1.29 -21.28 -10.39
C ALA A 14 -2.62 -20.90 -11.06
N LEU A 15 -3.77 -21.33 -10.51
CA LEU A 15 -5.09 -20.97 -11.05
C LEU A 15 -5.48 -19.53 -10.70
N ILE A 16 -5.06 -19.02 -9.55
CA ILE A 16 -5.32 -17.64 -9.13
C ILE A 16 -4.50 -16.64 -9.97
N ALA A 17 -3.28 -17.01 -10.37
CA ALA A 17 -2.42 -16.15 -11.21
C ALA A 17 -2.91 -16.04 -12.67
N THR A 18 -3.66 -17.01 -13.21
CA THR A 18 -4.13 -17.00 -14.60
C THR A 18 -5.50 -16.32 -14.81
N LEU A 19 -6.25 -16.04 -13.75
CA LEU A 19 -7.56 -15.38 -13.85
C LEU A 19 -7.49 -13.84 -13.90
N PHE A 20 -6.35 -13.23 -13.61
CA PHE A 20 -6.17 -11.78 -13.70
C PHE A 20 -6.03 -11.21 -15.13
N ILE A 21 -5.95 -12.07 -16.17
CA ILE A 21 -5.66 -11.67 -17.56
C ILE A 21 -6.91 -11.46 -18.42
N ALA A 22 -8.09 -11.89 -17.99
CA ALA A 22 -9.26 -11.96 -18.88
C ALA A 22 -10.20 -10.77 -18.86
N CYS A 23 -10.09 -9.80 -17.97
CA CYS A 23 -11.06 -8.71 -17.80
C CYS A 23 -10.70 -7.35 -18.44
N ALA A 24 -9.52 -7.20 -19.06
CA ALA A 24 -9.10 -5.90 -19.63
C ALA A 24 -9.37 -5.71 -21.16
N GLN A 25 -10.02 -6.66 -21.83
CA GLN A 25 -10.17 -6.61 -23.31
C GLN A 25 -11.59 -6.45 -23.87
N ALA A 26 -12.56 -6.02 -23.13
CA ALA A 26 -13.87 -5.73 -23.71
C ALA A 26 -14.34 -4.34 -23.29
N LEU A 27 -14.12 -3.33 -24.17
CA LEU A 27 -14.97 -2.16 -24.44
C LEU A 27 -14.15 -0.99 -25.02
N LEU A 28 -13.96 -1.00 -26.33
CA LEU A 28 -13.77 0.22 -27.11
C LEU A 28 -14.64 0.14 -28.37
N PRO A 29 -15.53 1.09 -28.61
CA PRO A 29 -16.21 1.19 -29.90
C PRO A 29 -15.31 1.86 -30.96
N ALA A 30 -15.23 1.27 -32.14
CA ALA A 30 -14.63 1.85 -33.32
C ALA A 30 -15.47 3.02 -33.83
N SER A 31 -14.85 4.18 -34.01
CA SER A 31 -15.40 5.21 -34.92
C SER A 31 -14.30 5.72 -35.83
N SER A 32 -14.50 5.43 -37.13
CA SER A 32 -13.75 5.98 -38.24
C SER A 32 -14.19 7.42 -38.50
N GLY A 33 -13.24 8.34 -38.69
CA GLY A 33 -13.50 9.68 -39.17
C GLY A 33 -12.20 10.32 -39.65
N ALA A 34 -12.06 10.39 -40.97
CA ALA A 34 -10.95 11.04 -41.64
C ALA A 34 -11.01 12.56 -41.48
N MET A 35 -9.90 13.22 -41.29
CA MET A 35 -9.71 14.67 -41.37
C MET A 35 -8.74 15.01 -42.50
N PRO A 36 -9.00 16.04 -43.27
CA PRO A 36 -8.09 16.53 -44.30
C PRO A 36 -7.29 17.76 -43.84
N GLY A 37 -6.10 17.94 -44.38
CA GLY A 37 -5.45 19.22 -44.66
C GLY A 37 -4.50 19.76 -43.62
N ALA A 38 -3.19 19.53 -43.80
CA ALA A 38 -2.12 20.28 -43.18
C ALA A 38 -1.74 21.46 -44.05
N GLU A 39 -1.81 22.68 -43.52
CA GLU A 39 -1.10 23.84 -44.07
C GLU A 39 0.13 24.15 -43.19
N THR A 40 1.26 24.21 -43.86
CA THR A 40 2.56 24.61 -43.33
C THR A 40 2.65 26.12 -43.15
N MET A 41 2.99 26.60 -41.96
CA MET A 41 3.45 27.97 -41.76
C MET A 41 4.92 27.97 -41.29
N GLU A 42 5.74 28.61 -42.14
CA GLU A 42 7.16 28.89 -41.87
C GLU A 42 7.31 29.92 -40.73
N THR A 43 8.27 29.68 -39.88
CA THR A 43 8.76 30.68 -38.88
C THR A 43 10.02 31.32 -39.38
N PRO A 44 10.19 32.68 -39.26
CA PRO A 44 11.42 33.36 -39.64
C PRO A 44 12.52 33.23 -38.55
N GLU A 45 13.72 32.96 -39.03
CA GLU A 45 14.96 33.01 -38.25
C GLU A 45 15.27 34.46 -37.84
N THR A 46 15.60 34.65 -36.57
CA THR A 46 16.22 35.89 -36.08
C THR A 46 17.59 35.56 -35.51
N GLU A 47 18.62 36.00 -36.22
CA GLU A 47 20.01 35.97 -35.74
C GLU A 47 20.19 36.90 -34.53
N VAL A 48 20.92 36.44 -33.53
CA VAL A 48 21.43 37.23 -32.41
C VAL A 48 22.94 37.02 -32.32
N PRO A 49 23.75 38.11 -32.20
CA PRO A 49 25.19 38.04 -32.34
C PRO A 49 25.87 37.51 -31.07
N GLY A 50 26.97 36.80 -31.29
CA GLY A 50 27.81 36.19 -30.26
C GLY A 50 28.44 37.24 -29.31
N THR A 51 28.46 36.85 -28.03
CA THR A 51 29.33 37.44 -27.02
C THR A 51 30.10 36.31 -26.37
N GLU A 52 31.41 36.31 -26.58
CA GLU A 52 32.37 35.48 -25.86
C GLU A 52 32.30 35.82 -24.35
N VAL A 53 32.10 34.83 -23.49
CA VAL A 53 32.34 34.96 -22.06
C VAL A 53 33.29 33.85 -21.62
N SER A 54 34.43 34.32 -21.22
CA SER A 54 35.55 33.66 -20.56
C SER A 54 35.14 32.73 -19.42
N GLY A 55 35.91 31.63 -19.30
CA GLY A 55 35.94 30.59 -18.29
C GLY A 55 35.35 30.90 -16.91
N MET A 56 34.43 30.02 -16.52
CA MET A 56 34.11 29.79 -15.12
C MET A 56 34.25 28.31 -14.84
N GLU A 57 35.13 27.98 -13.93
CA GLU A 57 35.37 26.67 -13.38
C GLU A 57 34.06 26.08 -12.81
N ALA A 58 33.84 24.80 -13.03
CA ALA A 58 32.74 24.04 -12.44
C ALA A 58 32.88 24.06 -10.91
N PRO A 59 31.81 24.29 -10.14
CA PRO A 59 31.84 24.09 -8.70
C PRO A 59 31.95 22.60 -8.36
N GLU A 60 32.92 22.31 -7.50
CA GLU A 60 33.16 21.02 -6.90
C GLU A 60 31.88 20.45 -6.28
N SER A 61 31.70 19.14 -6.46
CA SER A 61 30.77 18.24 -5.78
C SER A 61 30.53 18.64 -4.31
N THR A 62 29.38 19.25 -4.04
CA THR A 62 28.92 19.39 -2.66
C THR A 62 28.46 18.05 -2.16
N ALA A 63 29.15 17.57 -1.14
CA ALA A 63 28.83 16.37 -0.37
C ALA A 63 27.33 16.32 -0.03
N SER A 64 26.76 15.14 -0.19
CA SER A 64 25.43 14.77 0.33
C SER A 64 25.32 15.21 1.80
N PRO A 65 24.24 15.87 2.24
CA PRO A 65 24.12 16.25 3.64
C PRO A 65 24.14 14.99 4.50
N ALA A 66 25.09 14.92 5.44
CA ALA A 66 25.12 13.90 6.47
C ALA A 66 23.84 14.04 7.30
N LEU A 67 23.13 12.92 7.50
CA LEU A 67 21.96 12.85 8.35
C LEU A 67 22.31 13.29 9.78
N PRO A 68 21.50 14.13 10.44
CA PRO A 68 21.72 14.50 11.82
C PRO A 68 21.66 13.28 12.74
N GLN A 69 22.71 13.01 13.48
CA GLN A 69 22.82 11.88 14.43
C GLN A 69 22.08 12.12 15.78
N GLU A 70 21.27 13.13 15.92
CA GLU A 70 20.59 13.47 17.18
C GLU A 70 19.07 13.50 17.03
N HIS A 71 18.43 12.35 16.93
CA HIS A 71 17.02 12.17 17.32
C HIS A 71 16.72 10.73 17.75
N ALA A 72 17.40 10.29 18.82
CA ALA A 72 17.27 8.90 19.30
C ALA A 72 16.11 8.69 20.29
N GLU A 73 15.20 9.65 20.53
CA GLU A 73 14.13 9.53 21.54
C GLU A 73 12.76 10.06 21.15
N ALA A 74 12.45 10.23 19.86
CA ALA A 74 11.04 10.35 19.51
C ALA A 74 10.42 8.95 19.58
N ALA A 75 9.42 8.75 20.45
CA ALA A 75 8.66 7.52 20.55
C ALA A 75 8.31 7.02 19.14
N ARG A 76 8.80 5.82 18.79
CA ARG A 76 8.63 5.28 17.44
C ARG A 76 7.21 4.74 17.35
N HIS A 77 6.28 5.54 16.86
CA HIS A 77 4.94 5.08 16.51
C HIS A 77 5.04 4.20 15.26
N LEU A 78 5.31 2.93 15.45
CA LEU A 78 5.44 1.95 14.38
C LEU A 78 4.19 1.07 14.34
N SER A 79 3.64 0.84 13.16
CA SER A 79 2.57 -0.10 12.90
C SER A 79 2.96 -1.04 11.76
N ALA A 80 2.37 -2.23 11.70
CA ALA A 80 2.61 -3.16 10.60
C ALA A 80 1.34 -3.93 10.25
N TRP A 81 1.27 -4.43 9.02
CA TRP A 81 0.21 -5.34 8.59
C TRP A 81 0.70 -6.77 8.46
N ALA A 82 -0.07 -7.69 9.04
CA ALA A 82 0.05 -9.13 8.84
C ALA A 82 -1.11 -9.61 7.99
N VAL A 83 -0.82 -10.32 6.90
CA VAL A 83 -1.81 -10.76 5.91
C VAL A 83 -2.15 -12.23 6.05
N TYR A 84 -3.40 -12.63 5.74
CA TYR A 84 -3.86 -14.00 5.95
C TYR A 84 -3.28 -15.04 4.97
N TRP A 85 -2.76 -14.60 3.84
CA TRP A 85 -2.20 -15.49 2.80
C TRP A 85 -0.69 -15.74 2.94
N ASP A 86 -0.02 -15.08 3.89
CA ASP A 86 1.42 -15.16 4.09
C ASP A 86 1.74 -14.99 5.58
N THR A 87 1.50 -16.05 6.36
CA THR A 87 1.53 -16.01 7.83
C THR A 87 2.78 -16.64 8.42
N ASP A 88 3.53 -17.41 7.64
CA ASP A 88 4.58 -18.29 8.16
C ASP A 88 5.74 -17.51 8.79
N ASP A 89 6.12 -16.37 8.23
CA ASP A 89 7.26 -15.57 8.67
C ASP A 89 6.88 -14.40 9.61
N VAL A 90 5.58 -14.15 9.82
CA VAL A 90 5.12 -12.97 10.59
C VAL A 90 5.71 -12.91 12.00
N ILE A 91 5.77 -14.03 12.73
CA ILE A 91 6.30 -14.05 14.09
C ILE A 91 7.81 -13.75 14.09
N ALA A 92 8.57 -14.34 13.17
CA ALA A 92 10.01 -14.09 13.06
C ALA A 92 10.30 -12.63 12.69
N GLU A 93 9.50 -12.03 11.80
CA GLU A 93 9.65 -10.62 11.43
C GLU A 93 9.26 -9.68 12.57
N LEU A 94 8.22 -10.01 13.37
CA LEU A 94 7.89 -9.27 14.58
C LEU A 94 9.01 -9.33 15.62
N GLU A 95 9.65 -10.49 15.78
CA GLU A 95 10.85 -10.63 16.65
C GLU A 95 12.01 -9.75 16.14
N ALA A 96 12.29 -9.80 14.83
CA ALA A 96 13.34 -9.00 14.20
C ALA A 96 13.12 -7.50 14.32
N LEU A 97 11.85 -7.05 14.25
CA LEU A 97 11.46 -5.66 14.50
C LEU A 97 11.63 -5.25 15.98
N GLY A 98 11.82 -6.18 16.93
CA GLY A 98 11.71 -5.89 18.34
C GLY A 98 10.31 -5.39 18.72
N ALA A 99 9.26 -6.03 18.16
CA ALA A 99 7.90 -5.52 18.14
C ALA A 99 7.33 -5.27 19.54
N GLU A 100 7.67 -6.06 20.56
CA GLU A 100 7.18 -5.85 21.94
C GLU A 100 7.50 -4.44 22.48
N GLU A 101 8.62 -3.86 22.04
CA GLU A 101 9.09 -2.54 22.52
C GLU A 101 8.79 -1.41 21.52
N GLN A 102 8.69 -1.73 20.24
CA GLN A 102 8.65 -0.73 19.16
C GLN A 102 7.30 -0.59 18.49
N LEU A 103 6.47 -1.65 18.49
CA LEU A 103 5.21 -1.65 17.77
C LEU A 103 4.10 -1.02 18.60
N GLU A 104 3.40 -0.04 18.00
CA GLU A 104 2.20 0.58 18.57
C GLU A 104 0.92 -0.11 18.11
N ALA A 105 0.93 -0.63 16.87
CA ALA A 105 -0.21 -1.33 16.31
C ALA A 105 0.18 -2.47 15.38
N LEU A 106 -0.60 -3.56 15.44
CA LEU A 106 -0.56 -4.65 14.48
C LEU A 106 -1.93 -4.80 13.83
N CYS A 107 -1.98 -4.67 12.51
CA CYS A 107 -3.20 -4.73 11.72
C CYS A 107 -3.29 -6.09 11.04
N TYR A 108 -4.39 -6.80 11.22
CA TYR A 108 -4.65 -8.10 10.65
C TYR A 108 -5.51 -7.94 9.39
N PHE A 109 -4.91 -8.19 8.26
CA PHE A 109 -5.47 -7.95 6.94
C PHE A 109 -5.90 -9.29 6.32
N GLU A 110 -7.15 -9.58 6.03
CA GLU A 110 -8.28 -8.68 5.96
C GLU A 110 -9.63 -9.37 6.23
N ALA A 111 -10.66 -8.60 6.58
CA ALA A 111 -12.05 -9.00 6.46
C ALA A 111 -12.63 -8.37 5.18
N PHE A 112 -13.34 -9.17 4.37
CA PHE A 112 -13.94 -8.80 3.09
C PHE A 112 -15.43 -9.20 3.03
N PHE A 113 -16.10 -9.07 1.88
CA PHE A 113 -17.53 -9.32 1.74
C PHE A 113 -17.83 -10.53 0.84
N ASN A 114 -18.92 -11.23 1.13
CA ASN A 114 -19.50 -12.20 0.23
C ASN A 114 -20.53 -11.55 -0.73
N SER A 115 -21.02 -12.31 -1.71
CA SER A 115 -22.01 -11.87 -2.71
C SER A 115 -23.31 -11.30 -2.14
N ARG A 116 -23.59 -11.48 -0.85
CA ARG A 116 -24.78 -10.98 -0.16
C ARG A 116 -24.49 -9.76 0.71
N GLY A 117 -23.28 -9.20 0.62
CA GLY A 117 -22.85 -8.07 1.45
C GLY A 117 -22.55 -8.43 2.91
N GLY A 118 -22.46 -9.71 3.25
CA GLY A 118 -22.08 -10.17 4.59
C GLY A 118 -20.56 -10.20 4.74
N LEU A 119 -20.05 -9.79 5.91
CA LEU A 119 -18.64 -9.84 6.26
C LEU A 119 -18.12 -11.28 6.33
N VAL A 120 -16.94 -11.50 5.79
CA VAL A 120 -16.20 -12.77 5.81
C VAL A 120 -14.84 -12.53 6.44
N LEU A 121 -14.51 -13.32 7.44
CA LEU A 121 -13.18 -13.34 8.05
C LEU A 121 -12.49 -14.67 7.71
N PRO A 122 -11.36 -14.66 6.96
CA PRO A 122 -10.58 -15.87 6.70
C PRO A 122 -10.13 -16.56 7.99
N GLU A 123 -10.21 -17.89 8.06
CA GLU A 123 -9.85 -18.67 9.26
C GLU A 123 -8.38 -18.45 9.69
N ALA A 124 -7.51 -18.09 8.75
CA ALA A 124 -6.11 -17.80 9.04
C ALA A 124 -5.94 -16.56 9.94
N ILE A 125 -6.84 -15.56 9.88
CA ILE A 125 -6.75 -14.36 10.71
C ILE A 125 -6.91 -14.67 12.21
N PRO A 126 -7.99 -15.31 12.69
CA PRO A 126 -8.08 -15.66 14.10
C PRO A 126 -6.98 -16.63 14.55
N ALA A 127 -6.49 -17.50 13.66
CA ALA A 127 -5.40 -18.42 13.97
C ALA A 127 -4.08 -17.66 14.17
N LEU A 128 -3.74 -16.74 13.25
CA LEU A 128 -2.57 -15.88 13.38
C LEU A 128 -2.65 -14.98 14.62
N TYR A 129 -3.81 -14.34 14.85
CA TYR A 129 -4.03 -13.51 16.02
C TYR A 129 -3.72 -14.26 17.33
N LYS A 130 -4.24 -15.48 17.47
CA LYS A 130 -3.98 -16.33 18.64
C LYS A 130 -2.50 -16.72 18.77
N ALA A 131 -1.86 -17.06 17.66
CA ALA A 131 -0.44 -17.42 17.65
C ALA A 131 0.44 -16.24 18.08
N VAL A 132 0.18 -15.05 17.55
CA VAL A 132 0.89 -13.82 17.92
C VAL A 132 0.65 -13.47 19.37
N GLN A 133 -0.59 -13.50 19.87
CA GLN A 133 -0.91 -13.25 21.28
C GLN A 133 -0.24 -14.23 22.24
N ALA A 134 -0.12 -15.51 21.86
CA ALA A 134 0.55 -16.52 22.65
C ALA A 134 2.06 -16.31 22.72
N HIS A 135 2.66 -15.87 21.60
CA HIS A 135 4.10 -15.65 21.48
C HIS A 135 4.53 -14.34 22.17
N PHE A 136 3.80 -13.26 21.95
CA PHE A 136 4.07 -11.92 22.48
C PHE A 136 3.11 -11.55 23.62
N SER A 137 3.07 -12.36 24.67
CA SER A 137 2.10 -12.20 25.76
C SER A 137 2.29 -10.92 26.60
N ALA A 138 3.44 -10.26 26.52
CA ALA A 138 3.75 -8.99 27.17
C ALA A 138 3.53 -7.78 26.26
N ALA A 139 3.20 -7.98 24.99
CA ALA A 139 3.00 -6.90 24.03
C ALA A 139 1.84 -5.99 24.43
N LYS A 140 2.02 -4.70 24.13
CA LYS A 140 1.05 -3.64 24.48
C LYS A 140 0.50 -2.90 23.25
N TRP A 141 0.81 -3.40 22.04
CA TRP A 141 0.28 -2.79 20.84
C TRP A 141 -1.24 -2.97 20.71
N THR A 142 -1.87 -2.09 19.99
CA THR A 142 -3.27 -2.20 19.61
C THR A 142 -3.42 -3.15 18.43
N SER A 143 -4.24 -4.18 18.56
CA SER A 143 -4.53 -5.14 17.48
C SER A 143 -5.75 -4.68 16.70
N TYR A 144 -5.58 -4.35 15.42
CA TYR A 144 -6.67 -3.93 14.52
C TYR A 144 -7.11 -5.06 13.60
N LEU A 145 -8.40 -5.14 13.34
CA LEU A 145 -8.92 -5.90 12.20
C LEU A 145 -9.16 -4.93 11.05
N THR A 146 -8.53 -5.20 9.89
CA THR A 146 -8.70 -4.39 8.68
C THR A 146 -9.88 -4.89 7.87
N PHE A 147 -10.74 -3.97 7.42
CA PHE A 147 -11.91 -4.20 6.58
C PHE A 147 -11.68 -3.55 5.23
N VAL A 148 -11.82 -4.33 4.16
CA VAL A 148 -11.65 -3.88 2.76
C VAL A 148 -12.97 -3.95 2.02
N ASN A 149 -13.13 -3.18 0.93
CA ASN A 149 -14.30 -3.26 0.07
C ASN A 149 -14.14 -4.28 -1.07
N ASP A 150 -13.49 -5.40 -0.77
CA ASP A 150 -13.38 -6.52 -1.69
C ASP A 150 -14.60 -7.45 -1.54
N LEU A 151 -15.18 -7.84 -2.66
CA LEU A 151 -16.33 -8.73 -2.71
C LEU A 151 -15.93 -10.07 -3.34
N ARG A 152 -16.19 -11.18 -2.64
CA ARG A 152 -16.01 -12.51 -3.16
C ARG A 152 -17.35 -13.12 -3.54
N ASP A 153 -17.51 -13.48 -4.80
CA ASP A 153 -18.72 -14.10 -5.30
C ASP A 153 -18.85 -15.59 -4.90
N ASP A 154 -20.02 -16.20 -5.21
CA ASP A 154 -20.30 -17.60 -4.89
C ASP A 154 -19.43 -18.59 -5.70
N THR A 155 -18.73 -18.13 -6.75
CA THR A 155 -17.76 -18.93 -7.51
C THR A 155 -16.35 -18.85 -6.92
N GLY A 156 -16.14 -17.95 -5.96
CA GLY A 156 -14.86 -17.67 -5.32
C GLY A 156 -14.02 -16.62 -6.03
N GLN A 157 -14.58 -15.95 -7.06
CA GLN A 157 -13.92 -14.84 -7.74
C GLN A 157 -14.07 -13.55 -6.93
N PHE A 158 -12.99 -12.75 -6.88
CA PHE A 158 -12.99 -11.46 -6.21
C PHE A 158 -13.28 -10.31 -7.20
N SER A 159 -14.15 -9.37 -6.78
CA SER A 159 -14.20 -8.00 -7.25
C SER A 159 -13.45 -7.15 -6.24
N LEU A 160 -12.25 -6.69 -6.60
CA LEU A 160 -11.42 -5.91 -5.69
C LEU A 160 -11.84 -4.44 -5.72
N LYS A 161 -11.87 -3.80 -4.55
CA LYS A 161 -12.17 -2.37 -4.38
C LYS A 161 -13.52 -1.98 -5.01
N ASP A 162 -14.54 -2.78 -4.69
CA ASP A 162 -15.87 -2.69 -5.29
C ASP A 162 -16.64 -1.48 -4.73
N THR A 163 -16.85 -0.46 -5.56
CA THR A 163 -17.57 0.75 -5.16
C THR A 163 -19.09 0.59 -5.22
N ASP A 164 -19.63 -0.35 -6.00
CA ASP A 164 -21.07 -0.68 -5.98
C ASP A 164 -21.41 -1.33 -4.63
N LEU A 165 -20.52 -2.14 -4.08
CA LEU A 165 -20.63 -2.63 -2.71
C LEU A 165 -20.68 -1.49 -1.70
N LEU A 166 -19.79 -0.48 -1.83
CA LEU A 166 -19.82 0.68 -0.93
C LEU A 166 -21.14 1.44 -1.01
N TRP A 167 -21.69 1.63 -2.21
CA TRP A 167 -23.01 2.22 -2.37
C TRP A 167 -24.12 1.38 -1.71
N ALA A 168 -24.04 0.06 -1.80
CA ALA A 168 -24.99 -0.85 -1.14
C ALA A 168 -24.91 -0.76 0.39
N LEU A 169 -23.70 -0.61 0.94
CA LEU A 169 -23.44 -0.56 2.40
C LEU A 169 -23.70 0.83 3.00
N LEU A 170 -23.48 1.90 2.25
CA LEU A 170 -23.43 3.26 2.78
C LEU A 170 -24.52 4.19 2.20
N GLY A 171 -25.15 3.81 1.07
CA GLY A 171 -26.03 4.69 0.30
C GLY A 171 -27.30 5.16 1.04
N THR A 172 -27.74 4.44 2.06
CA THR A 172 -28.84 4.85 2.93
C THR A 172 -28.41 4.86 4.39
N ASP A 173 -29.06 5.66 5.24
CA ASP A 173 -28.74 5.70 6.66
C ASP A 173 -28.96 4.36 7.34
N GLU A 174 -30.03 3.63 6.97
CA GLU A 174 -30.31 2.30 7.53
C GLU A 174 -29.18 1.31 7.19
N ALA A 175 -28.73 1.26 5.95
CA ALA A 175 -27.63 0.40 5.52
C ALA A 175 -26.32 0.79 6.24
N LEU A 176 -26.02 2.10 6.31
CA LEU A 176 -24.83 2.64 6.96
C LEU A 176 -24.80 2.24 8.45
N TYR A 177 -25.87 2.46 9.21
CA TYR A 177 -25.92 2.07 10.63
C TYR A 177 -25.81 0.55 10.81
N SER A 178 -26.49 -0.23 9.97
CA SER A 178 -26.37 -1.70 9.99
C SER A 178 -24.95 -2.17 9.73
N HIS A 179 -24.26 -1.52 8.78
CA HIS A 179 -22.87 -1.83 8.47
C HIS A 179 -21.92 -1.48 9.61
N VAL A 180 -22.06 -0.30 10.24
CA VAL A 180 -21.30 0.09 11.43
C VAL A 180 -21.41 -0.96 12.53
N GLU A 181 -22.62 -1.40 12.85
CA GLU A 181 -22.83 -2.41 13.90
C GLU A 181 -22.21 -3.77 13.51
N SER A 182 -22.23 -4.15 12.23
CA SER A 182 -21.63 -5.39 11.74
C SER A 182 -20.11 -5.39 11.89
N VAL A 183 -19.45 -4.26 11.54
CA VAL A 183 -18.00 -4.07 11.68
C VAL A 183 -17.58 -4.18 13.15
N ILE A 184 -18.27 -3.45 14.05
CA ILE A 184 -18.00 -3.46 15.49
C ILE A 184 -18.22 -4.85 16.08
N ALA A 185 -19.33 -5.50 15.73
CA ALA A 185 -19.68 -6.82 16.23
C ALA A 185 -18.61 -7.85 15.85
N LEU A 186 -18.11 -7.81 14.60
CA LEU A 186 -17.07 -8.75 14.17
C LEU A 186 -15.76 -8.50 14.91
N ALA A 187 -15.29 -7.26 15.00
CA ALA A 187 -14.04 -6.92 15.69
C ALA A 187 -14.09 -7.37 17.16
N LYS A 188 -15.18 -7.06 17.86
CA LYS A 188 -15.38 -7.45 19.27
C LYS A 188 -15.47 -8.97 19.45
N ALA A 189 -16.20 -9.67 18.59
CA ALA A 189 -16.36 -11.12 18.68
C ALA A 189 -15.01 -11.85 18.53
N GLN A 190 -14.06 -11.26 17.79
CA GLN A 190 -12.73 -11.82 17.61
C GLN A 190 -11.71 -11.31 18.65
N GLY A 191 -12.06 -10.33 19.47
CA GLY A 191 -11.20 -9.79 20.54
C GLY A 191 -10.18 -8.76 20.06
N PHE A 192 -10.41 -8.10 18.92
CA PHE A 192 -9.56 -7.00 18.46
C PHE A 192 -9.79 -5.73 19.27
N ASP A 193 -8.73 -4.92 19.42
CA ASP A 193 -8.73 -3.65 20.16
C ASP A 193 -9.17 -2.47 19.28
N GLY A 194 -9.21 -2.67 17.97
CA GLY A 194 -9.53 -1.61 17.02
C GLY A 194 -10.04 -2.14 15.69
N VAL A 195 -10.56 -1.18 14.93
CA VAL A 195 -11.07 -1.35 13.56
C VAL A 195 -10.21 -0.49 12.64
N GLU A 196 -9.81 -1.06 11.51
CA GLU A 196 -9.17 -0.32 10.43
C GLU A 196 -10.01 -0.44 9.17
N ILE A 197 -10.31 0.69 8.52
CA ILE A 197 -11.10 0.76 7.29
C ILE A 197 -10.17 1.08 6.13
N ASP A 198 -10.13 0.16 5.15
CA ASP A 198 -9.37 0.26 3.93
C ASP A 198 -10.31 0.17 2.71
N TYR A 199 -11.20 1.18 2.60
CA TYR A 199 -12.14 1.29 1.49
C TYR A 199 -11.54 2.17 0.40
N GLU A 200 -11.21 1.54 -0.72
CA GLU A 200 -10.45 2.14 -1.80
C GLU A 200 -11.29 2.37 -3.07
N SER A 201 -10.69 3.05 -4.04
CA SER A 201 -11.23 3.34 -5.38
C SER A 201 -12.46 4.25 -5.42
N ILE A 202 -12.75 5.01 -4.36
CA ILE A 202 -13.82 6.01 -4.33
C ILE A 202 -13.51 7.13 -5.34
N ARG A 203 -12.23 7.50 -5.50
CA ARG A 203 -11.71 8.44 -6.50
C ARG A 203 -12.45 9.79 -6.48
N GLU A 204 -13.08 10.18 -7.61
CA GLU A 204 -13.77 11.46 -7.76
C GLU A 204 -15.29 11.38 -7.54
N ASP A 205 -15.80 10.26 -7.01
CA ASP A 205 -17.20 10.13 -6.60
C ASP A 205 -17.44 10.87 -5.28
N LEU A 206 -17.71 12.19 -5.38
CA LEU A 206 -17.90 13.05 -4.20
C LEU A 206 -19.13 12.68 -3.39
N ASP A 207 -20.18 12.16 -4.02
CA ASP A 207 -21.38 11.70 -3.32
C ASP A 207 -21.08 10.46 -2.47
N LEU A 208 -20.26 9.54 -2.98
CA LEU A 208 -19.80 8.39 -2.21
C LEU A 208 -18.84 8.81 -1.09
N TRP A 209 -17.98 9.83 -1.30
CA TRP A 209 -17.15 10.39 -0.24
C TRP A 209 -17.99 10.98 0.89
N GLU A 210 -19.10 11.69 0.58
CA GLU A 210 -20.00 12.20 1.60
C GLU A 210 -20.58 11.06 2.47
N ARG A 211 -21.03 9.97 1.81
CA ARG A 211 -21.53 8.78 2.49
C ARG A 211 -20.45 8.07 3.32
N PHE A 212 -19.25 7.96 2.78
CA PHE A 212 -18.12 7.36 3.48
C PHE A 212 -17.71 8.17 4.72
N PHE A 213 -17.70 9.50 4.64
CA PHE A 213 -17.40 10.33 5.81
C PHE A 213 -18.53 10.33 6.86
N ALA A 214 -19.77 10.22 6.44
CA ALA A 214 -20.87 9.97 7.37
C ALA A 214 -20.67 8.64 8.10
N PHE A 215 -20.31 7.58 7.38
CA PHE A 215 -19.94 6.28 7.95
C PHE A 215 -18.77 6.40 8.93
N CYS A 216 -17.67 7.03 8.56
CA CYS A 216 -16.50 7.22 9.43
C CYS A 216 -16.88 7.96 10.73
N SER A 217 -17.74 8.97 10.65
CA SER A 217 -18.19 9.77 11.81
C SER A 217 -19.04 8.94 12.78
N VAL A 218 -19.99 8.16 12.24
CA VAL A 218 -20.83 7.24 13.04
C VAL A 218 -19.98 6.13 13.63
N LEU A 219 -19.12 5.50 12.80
CA LEU A 219 -18.23 4.44 13.24
C LEU A 219 -17.29 4.90 14.35
N TYR A 220 -16.70 6.11 14.22
CA TYR A 220 -15.87 6.68 15.29
C TYR A 220 -16.62 6.83 16.58
N THR A 221 -17.83 7.40 16.53
CA THR A 221 -18.67 7.57 17.73
C THR A 221 -18.97 6.23 18.40
N ARG A 222 -19.29 5.21 17.59
CA ARG A 222 -19.62 3.88 18.09
C ARG A 222 -18.40 3.12 18.62
N THR A 223 -17.25 3.22 17.93
CA THR A 223 -16.00 2.58 18.41
C THR A 223 -15.55 3.17 19.76
N GLN A 224 -15.69 4.50 19.95
CA GLN A 224 -15.40 5.13 21.25
C GLN A 224 -16.30 4.61 22.37
N GLN A 225 -17.59 4.39 22.12
CA GLN A 225 -18.52 3.83 23.09
C GLN A 225 -18.17 2.38 23.48
N GLU A 226 -17.59 1.63 22.54
CA GLU A 226 -17.20 0.24 22.71
C GLU A 226 -15.75 0.05 23.18
N GLY A 227 -15.00 1.15 23.35
CA GLY A 227 -13.59 1.12 23.74
C GLY A 227 -12.64 0.62 22.64
N LEU A 228 -13.05 0.74 21.37
CA LEU A 228 -12.25 0.36 20.21
C LEU A 228 -11.55 1.59 19.61
N ALA A 229 -10.33 1.40 19.11
CA ALA A 229 -9.64 2.40 18.30
C ALA A 229 -10.11 2.36 16.84
N LEU A 230 -9.96 3.48 16.10
CA LEU A 230 -10.32 3.56 14.68
C LEU A 230 -9.18 4.15 13.85
N ARG A 231 -8.80 3.43 12.78
CA ARG A 231 -7.91 3.88 11.72
C ARG A 231 -8.67 3.88 10.38
N VAL A 232 -8.33 4.82 9.50
CA VAL A 232 -8.91 4.93 8.16
C VAL A 232 -7.78 5.16 7.16
N LEU A 233 -7.64 4.27 6.19
CA LEU A 233 -6.65 4.39 5.13
C LEU A 233 -7.08 5.39 4.07
N VAL A 234 -6.10 6.05 3.47
CA VAL A 234 -6.30 7.07 2.45
C VAL A 234 -5.37 6.83 1.28
N GLU A 235 -5.94 6.78 0.07
CA GLU A 235 -5.20 6.57 -1.17
C GLU A 235 -4.45 7.83 -1.65
N PRO A 236 -3.33 7.70 -2.38
CA PRO A 236 -2.57 8.83 -2.94
C PRO A 236 -3.35 9.72 -3.91
N ASN A 237 -4.40 9.17 -4.53
CA ASN A 237 -5.25 9.84 -5.54
C ASN A 237 -6.54 10.42 -4.95
N THR A 238 -6.67 10.43 -3.63
CA THR A 238 -7.81 11.06 -2.96
C THR A 238 -7.90 12.55 -3.30
N PRO A 239 -9.09 13.09 -3.66
CA PRO A 239 -9.26 14.50 -4.06
C PRO A 239 -9.32 15.43 -2.84
N PHE A 240 -8.22 15.53 -2.08
CA PHE A 240 -8.12 16.23 -0.79
C PHE A 240 -8.67 17.66 -0.80
N GLU A 241 -8.48 18.39 -1.89
CA GLU A 241 -8.93 19.79 -2.01
C GLU A 241 -10.47 19.93 -2.03
N SER A 242 -11.16 18.86 -2.39
CA SER A 242 -12.63 18.83 -2.51
C SER A 242 -13.31 18.23 -1.28
N LEU A 243 -12.54 17.74 -0.29
CA LEU A 243 -13.05 16.95 0.82
C LEU A 243 -12.83 17.61 2.18
N THR A 244 -13.79 17.41 3.08
CA THR A 244 -13.66 17.79 4.50
C THR A 244 -13.68 16.54 5.36
N PHE A 245 -12.50 16.12 5.81
CA PHE A 245 -12.34 14.93 6.62
C PHE A 245 -12.94 15.08 8.02
N PRO A 246 -13.72 14.11 8.51
CA PRO A 246 -14.26 14.15 9.86
C PRO A 246 -13.15 13.98 10.92
N PRO A 247 -13.22 14.68 12.05
CA PRO A 247 -12.27 14.46 13.15
C PRO A 247 -12.55 13.13 13.85
N GLY A 248 -11.50 12.57 14.45
CA GLY A 248 -11.60 11.39 15.32
C GLY A 248 -10.73 10.22 14.92
N PRO A 249 -10.85 9.66 13.72
CA PRO A 249 -9.98 8.56 13.28
C PRO A 249 -8.51 8.96 13.20
N THR A 250 -7.61 7.98 13.32
CA THR A 250 -6.25 8.11 12.80
C THR A 250 -6.30 7.87 11.30
N TYR A 251 -5.85 8.85 10.51
CA TYR A 251 -5.77 8.72 9.05
C TYR A 251 -4.41 8.18 8.63
N VAL A 252 -4.39 7.17 7.77
CA VAL A 252 -3.17 6.49 7.32
C VAL A 252 -3.02 6.69 5.83
N MET A 253 -2.02 7.48 5.40
CA MET A 253 -1.72 7.68 4.00
C MET A 253 -0.90 6.53 3.44
N MET A 254 -1.35 5.90 2.36
CA MET A 254 -0.59 4.93 1.59
C MET A 254 0.50 5.63 0.77
N CYS A 255 1.72 5.79 1.33
CA CYS A 255 2.87 6.40 0.64
C CYS A 255 3.59 5.40 -0.25
N TYR A 256 2.84 4.62 -1.03
CA TYR A 256 3.35 3.62 -1.97
C TYR A 256 2.46 3.52 -3.21
N ASN A 257 2.79 2.59 -4.12
CA ASN A 257 2.12 2.43 -5.42
C ASN A 257 2.33 3.64 -6.36
N LEU A 258 3.48 4.36 -6.24
CA LEU A 258 3.91 5.30 -7.26
C LEU A 258 4.07 4.57 -8.60
N TYR A 259 4.69 3.39 -8.57
CA TYR A 259 4.71 2.41 -9.64
C TYR A 259 4.18 1.06 -9.13
N GLY A 260 3.52 0.30 -10.02
CA GLY A 260 2.90 -0.98 -9.68
C GLY A 260 2.23 -1.63 -10.89
N GLY A 261 1.24 -2.48 -10.67
CA GLY A 261 0.50 -3.16 -11.74
C GLY A 261 -0.24 -2.24 -12.71
N HIS A 262 -0.41 -0.97 -12.37
CA HIS A 262 -1.08 0.06 -13.18
C HIS A 262 -0.12 0.89 -14.04
N SER A 263 1.18 0.61 -13.98
CA SER A 263 2.24 1.41 -14.61
C SER A 263 3.36 0.55 -15.20
N GLY A 264 4.30 1.18 -15.90
CA GLY A 264 5.60 0.57 -16.20
C GLY A 264 6.49 0.42 -14.96
N PRO A 265 7.73 -0.12 -15.15
CA PRO A 265 8.68 -0.36 -14.06
C PRO A 265 9.10 0.89 -13.32
N GLY A 266 9.25 0.77 -12.00
CA GLY A 266 9.73 1.84 -11.14
C GLY A 266 9.59 1.51 -9.65
N PRO A 267 10.07 2.39 -8.76
CA PRO A 267 10.00 2.21 -7.32
C PRO A 267 8.57 2.41 -6.77
N LYS A 268 8.23 1.73 -5.68
CA LYS A 268 6.93 1.93 -5.00
C LYS A 268 6.74 3.35 -4.47
N ALA A 269 7.83 4.04 -4.12
CA ALA A 269 7.85 5.43 -3.67
C ALA A 269 9.19 6.09 -3.96
N ASP A 270 9.19 7.42 -3.96
CA ASP A 270 10.39 8.27 -3.91
C ASP A 270 10.17 9.47 -2.97
N ALA A 271 11.21 10.27 -2.78
CA ALA A 271 11.17 11.41 -1.89
C ALA A 271 10.11 12.45 -2.28
N ALA A 272 9.99 12.76 -3.56
CA ALA A 272 9.05 13.77 -4.05
C ALA A 272 7.59 13.31 -3.86
N PHE A 273 7.31 12.04 -4.12
CA PHE A 273 6.01 11.45 -3.92
C PHE A 273 5.59 11.47 -2.44
N ILE A 274 6.47 11.00 -1.54
CA ILE A 274 6.21 11.00 -0.09
C ILE A 274 5.96 12.44 0.40
N GLN A 275 6.81 13.41 0.04
CA GLN A 275 6.65 14.81 0.44
C GLN A 275 5.33 15.41 -0.05
N LYS A 276 4.93 15.11 -1.29
CA LYS A 276 3.63 15.53 -1.83
C LYS A 276 2.48 15.01 -0.97
N LEU A 277 2.48 13.71 -0.64
CA LEU A 277 1.42 13.10 0.16
C LEU A 277 1.38 13.63 1.59
N MET A 278 2.54 13.87 2.20
CA MET A 278 2.62 14.53 3.51
C MET A 278 2.00 15.92 3.50
N ALA A 279 2.24 16.70 2.45
CA ALA A 279 1.64 18.02 2.30
C ALA A 279 0.11 17.96 2.16
N GLN A 280 -0.42 16.97 1.43
CA GLN A 280 -1.85 16.72 1.31
C GLN A 280 -2.49 16.35 2.67
N MET A 281 -1.81 15.50 3.44
CA MET A 281 -2.25 15.08 4.77
C MET A 281 -2.18 16.19 5.82
N ALA A 282 -1.38 17.24 5.61
CA ALA A 282 -1.14 18.28 6.63
C ALA A 282 -2.43 18.95 7.14
N ALA A 283 -3.42 19.13 6.25
CA ALA A 283 -4.70 19.77 6.57
C ALA A 283 -5.71 18.84 7.26
N LEU A 284 -5.49 17.53 7.30
CA LEU A 284 -6.43 16.59 7.89
C LEU A 284 -6.46 16.75 9.42
N PRO A 285 -7.65 16.56 10.04
CA PRO A 285 -7.76 16.62 11.50
C PRO A 285 -7.13 15.39 12.16
N GLY A 286 -6.73 15.54 13.42
CA GLY A 286 -6.29 14.43 14.25
C GLY A 286 -4.91 13.85 13.90
N ARG A 287 -4.69 12.63 14.38
CA ARG A 287 -3.44 11.89 14.16
C ARG A 287 -3.34 11.40 12.71
N LYS A 288 -2.13 11.40 12.21
CA LYS A 288 -1.80 10.98 10.84
C LYS A 288 -0.66 9.97 10.89
N ASP A 289 -0.82 8.86 10.17
CA ASP A 289 0.24 7.88 9.96
C ASP A 289 0.57 7.81 8.47
N PHE A 290 1.79 7.37 8.15
CA PHE A 290 2.29 7.26 6.79
C PHE A 290 2.74 5.83 6.55
N ALA A 291 2.08 5.15 5.63
CA ALA A 291 2.39 3.77 5.27
C ALA A 291 3.42 3.72 4.16
N ILE A 292 4.47 2.94 4.35
CA ILE A 292 5.47 2.59 3.34
C ILE A 292 5.39 1.10 3.06
N ALA A 293 5.83 0.67 1.87
CA ALA A 293 5.68 -0.72 1.47
C ALA A 293 7.02 -1.42 1.28
N THR A 294 7.13 -2.62 1.83
CA THR A 294 8.21 -3.59 1.57
C THR A 294 8.08 -4.23 0.19
N GLY A 295 9.10 -4.98 -0.23
CA GLY A 295 9.08 -5.73 -1.48
C GLY A 295 8.97 -4.86 -2.72
N GLY A 296 8.44 -5.42 -3.80
CA GLY A 296 8.39 -4.73 -5.08
C GLY A 296 7.60 -5.45 -6.13
N TYR A 297 8.02 -5.27 -7.37
CA TYR A 297 7.40 -5.92 -8.53
C TYR A 297 8.44 -6.40 -9.52
N ASP A 298 8.08 -7.44 -10.27
CA ASP A 298 8.75 -7.94 -11.47
C ASP A 298 7.88 -7.66 -12.67
N TRP A 299 8.34 -6.80 -13.58
CA TRP A 299 7.64 -6.48 -14.81
C TRP A 299 8.20 -7.28 -15.99
N CYS A 300 7.30 -7.93 -16.70
CA CYS A 300 7.58 -8.61 -17.95
C CYS A 300 6.51 -8.24 -18.98
N ASN A 301 6.90 -7.62 -20.09
CA ASN A 301 5.97 -7.01 -21.05
C ASN A 301 5.08 -5.98 -20.35
N ASP A 302 3.74 -6.14 -20.40
CA ASP A 302 2.76 -5.25 -19.78
C ASP A 302 2.22 -5.81 -18.44
N GLU A 303 2.83 -6.89 -17.91
CA GLU A 303 2.42 -7.54 -16.68
C GLU A 303 3.40 -7.21 -15.55
N ALA A 304 2.86 -6.94 -14.36
CA ALA A 304 3.61 -6.73 -13.13
C ALA A 304 3.23 -7.79 -12.10
N LYS A 305 4.22 -8.55 -11.63
CA LYS A 305 4.06 -9.53 -10.57
C LYS A 305 4.62 -8.98 -9.27
N GLN A 306 3.81 -8.94 -8.22
CA GLN A 306 4.27 -8.54 -6.89
C GLN A 306 5.29 -9.54 -6.33
N LEU A 307 6.32 -9.01 -5.68
CA LEU A 307 7.38 -9.78 -5.00
C LEU A 307 7.57 -9.28 -3.57
N THR A 308 7.88 -10.22 -2.68
CA THR A 308 8.51 -9.88 -1.39
C THR A 308 9.96 -9.48 -1.59
N GLU A 309 10.60 -8.91 -0.59
CA GLU A 309 12.03 -8.57 -0.63
C GLU A 309 12.88 -9.84 -0.83
N GLU A 310 12.56 -10.91 -0.11
CA GLU A 310 13.26 -12.19 -0.22
C GLU A 310 13.11 -12.80 -1.61
N ALA A 311 11.90 -12.82 -2.18
CA ALA A 311 11.67 -13.32 -3.52
C ALA A 311 12.42 -12.51 -4.59
N ALA A 312 12.54 -11.19 -4.43
CA ALA A 312 13.32 -10.34 -5.32
C ALA A 312 14.83 -10.65 -5.22
N ALA A 313 15.35 -10.84 -3.99
CA ALA A 313 16.75 -11.20 -3.75
C ALA A 313 17.09 -12.60 -4.32
N GLU A 314 16.20 -13.59 -4.14
CA GLU A 314 16.33 -14.92 -4.72
C GLU A 314 16.35 -14.89 -6.26
N LEU A 315 15.48 -14.10 -6.88
CA LEU A 315 15.44 -13.88 -8.32
C LEU A 315 16.76 -13.29 -8.83
N ALA A 316 17.28 -12.26 -8.15
CA ALA A 316 18.57 -11.67 -8.49
C ALA A 316 19.70 -12.71 -8.42
N ALA A 317 19.74 -13.52 -7.36
CA ALA A 317 20.73 -14.59 -7.19
C ALA A 317 20.61 -15.68 -8.26
N LYS A 318 19.39 -16.17 -8.54
CA LYS A 318 19.10 -17.19 -9.55
C LYS A 318 19.59 -16.77 -10.93
N HIS A 319 19.35 -15.53 -11.33
CA HIS A 319 19.71 -15.02 -12.66
C HIS A 319 21.08 -14.32 -12.68
N ARG A 320 21.83 -14.32 -11.55
CA ARG A 320 23.12 -13.63 -11.39
C ARG A 320 23.04 -12.16 -11.80
N ALA A 321 21.90 -11.54 -11.55
CA ALA A 321 21.65 -10.14 -11.82
C ALA A 321 22.22 -9.27 -10.69
N ALA A 322 22.95 -8.21 -11.04
CA ALA A 322 23.44 -7.25 -10.06
C ALA A 322 22.39 -6.17 -9.81
N ALA A 323 21.83 -6.14 -8.62
CA ALA A 323 20.94 -5.07 -8.20
C ALA A 323 21.70 -3.75 -8.11
N LYS A 324 21.06 -2.66 -8.54
CA LYS A 324 21.57 -1.29 -8.50
C LYS A 324 20.62 -0.44 -7.68
N ARG A 325 21.21 0.41 -6.85
CA ARG A 325 20.41 1.35 -6.05
C ARG A 325 20.12 2.60 -6.85
N ASP A 326 18.85 2.94 -6.94
CA ASP A 326 18.42 4.20 -7.54
C ASP A 326 18.73 5.39 -6.61
N ALA A 327 19.18 6.48 -7.18
CA ALA A 327 19.62 7.64 -6.39
C ALA A 327 18.44 8.43 -5.79
N ALA A 328 17.31 8.50 -6.48
CA ALA A 328 16.14 9.30 -6.08
C ALA A 328 15.26 8.60 -5.06
N SER A 329 14.95 7.33 -5.30
CA SER A 329 14.07 6.53 -4.46
C SER A 329 14.81 5.73 -3.40
N ARG A 330 16.10 5.48 -3.60
CA ARG A 330 16.92 4.50 -2.87
C ARG A 330 16.47 3.05 -3.03
N ALA A 331 15.46 2.76 -3.85
CA ALA A 331 15.04 1.41 -4.17
C ALA A 331 16.12 0.66 -4.98
N LEU A 332 16.12 -0.66 -4.88
CA LEU A 332 16.96 -1.54 -5.67
C LEU A 332 16.25 -1.93 -6.96
N SER A 333 17.01 -2.04 -8.07
CA SER A 333 16.50 -2.54 -9.34
C SER A 333 17.51 -3.40 -10.07
N PHE A 334 17.01 -4.36 -10.86
CA PHE A 334 17.84 -5.17 -11.75
C PHE A 334 17.07 -5.66 -12.97
N LEU A 335 17.80 -6.06 -13.98
CA LEU A 335 17.26 -6.64 -15.21
C LEU A 335 17.72 -8.09 -15.32
N TYR A 336 16.82 -8.96 -15.79
CA TYR A 336 17.18 -10.33 -16.13
C TYR A 336 16.43 -10.84 -17.37
N LYS A 337 16.77 -12.02 -17.86
CA LYS A 337 16.00 -12.78 -18.85
C LYS A 337 15.60 -14.11 -18.23
N ASP A 338 14.34 -14.50 -18.43
CA ASP A 338 13.86 -15.81 -18.05
C ASP A 338 14.33 -16.91 -19.04
N ASP A 339 13.90 -18.14 -18.81
CA ASP A 339 14.30 -19.30 -19.62
C ASP A 339 13.72 -19.24 -21.05
N GLU A 340 12.65 -18.46 -21.27
CA GLU A 340 12.07 -18.18 -22.59
C GLU A 340 12.71 -16.98 -23.29
N GLY A 341 13.69 -16.32 -22.65
CA GLY A 341 14.41 -15.16 -23.18
C GLY A 341 13.64 -13.83 -23.05
N ARG A 342 12.50 -13.79 -22.34
CA ARG A 342 11.75 -12.57 -22.07
C ARG A 342 12.54 -11.67 -21.12
N ARG A 343 12.46 -10.36 -21.36
CA ARG A 343 13.14 -9.38 -20.52
C ARG A 343 12.24 -9.05 -19.32
N HIS A 344 12.85 -9.05 -18.15
CA HIS A 344 12.25 -8.67 -16.89
C HIS A 344 12.97 -7.46 -16.31
N GLU A 345 12.23 -6.60 -15.64
CA GLU A 345 12.75 -5.51 -14.83
C GLU A 345 12.13 -5.57 -13.44
N VAL A 346 12.98 -5.69 -12.42
CA VAL A 346 12.58 -5.78 -11.02
C VAL A 346 12.97 -4.52 -10.30
N TRP A 347 12.03 -4.00 -9.50
CA TRP A 347 12.26 -2.93 -8.51
C TRP A 347 11.73 -3.38 -7.16
N TYR A 348 12.50 -3.17 -6.09
CA TYR A 348 12.08 -3.54 -4.75
C TYR A 348 12.73 -2.67 -3.66
N ALA A 349 12.08 -2.59 -2.51
CA ALA A 349 12.56 -1.93 -1.31
C ALA A 349 13.25 -2.95 -0.39
N ASP A 350 14.43 -2.59 0.10
CA ASP A 350 15.14 -3.24 1.19
C ASP A 350 15.17 -2.33 2.42
N ARG A 351 15.85 -2.73 3.49
CA ARG A 351 16.00 -1.95 4.71
C ARG A 351 16.52 -0.53 4.48
N GLU A 352 17.56 -0.36 3.67
CA GLU A 352 18.12 0.98 3.38
C GLU A 352 17.11 1.87 2.67
N THR A 353 16.29 1.30 1.80
CA THR A 353 15.18 2.00 1.13
C THR A 353 14.13 2.46 2.15
N LEU A 354 13.70 1.57 3.04
CA LEU A 354 12.70 1.91 4.06
C LEU A 354 13.23 2.95 5.05
N ASP A 355 14.47 2.82 5.52
CA ASP A 355 15.10 3.80 6.40
C ASP A 355 15.17 5.19 5.77
N TYR A 356 15.45 5.26 4.46
CA TYR A 356 15.44 6.51 3.72
C TYR A 356 14.04 7.13 3.63
N TRP A 357 13.00 6.36 3.32
CA TRP A 357 11.63 6.86 3.28
C TRP A 357 11.13 7.30 4.66
N VAL A 358 11.45 6.55 5.71
CA VAL A 358 11.17 6.94 7.09
C VAL A 358 11.85 8.25 7.46
N ALA A 359 13.13 8.44 7.05
CA ALA A 359 13.86 9.68 7.30
C ALA A 359 13.18 10.88 6.62
N ILE A 360 12.65 10.73 5.40
CA ILE A 360 11.90 11.77 4.70
C ILE A 360 10.62 12.14 5.48
N ILE A 361 9.84 11.14 5.91
CA ILE A 361 8.61 11.36 6.66
C ILE A 361 8.92 12.13 7.95
N ARG A 362 9.93 11.72 8.69
CA ARG A 362 10.34 12.35 9.95
C ARG A 362 10.87 13.78 9.76
N ALA A 363 11.66 14.02 8.70
CA ALA A 363 12.16 15.35 8.38
C ALA A 363 11.06 16.35 8.01
N GLY A 364 9.91 15.87 7.55
CA GLY A 364 8.73 16.69 7.27
C GLY A 364 8.00 17.22 8.49
N GLY A 365 8.47 16.91 9.71
CA GLY A 365 8.06 17.57 10.96
C GLY A 365 6.71 17.11 11.52
N GLY A 366 6.21 15.94 11.13
CA GLY A 366 4.97 15.40 11.69
C GLY A 366 5.22 14.45 12.88
N ASP A 367 4.33 14.49 13.88
CA ASP A 367 4.22 13.47 14.93
C ASP A 367 3.61 12.16 14.40
N GLY A 368 3.60 11.98 13.05
CA GLY A 368 2.96 10.88 12.38
C GLY A 368 3.65 9.55 12.62
N GLY A 369 2.85 8.50 12.81
CA GLY A 369 3.33 7.13 12.88
C GLY A 369 3.80 6.63 11.51
N ILE A 370 4.63 5.60 11.54
CA ILE A 370 5.06 4.84 10.36
C ILE A 370 4.31 3.52 10.35
N SER A 371 3.75 3.17 9.21
CA SER A 371 3.11 1.87 9.03
C SER A 371 3.81 1.08 7.91
N ILE A 372 4.09 -0.20 8.13
CA ILE A 372 4.82 -1.04 7.19
C ILE A 372 3.86 -2.01 6.49
N TRP A 373 3.65 -1.84 5.22
CA TRP A 373 2.96 -2.77 4.34
C TRP A 373 3.99 -3.62 3.60
N ARG A 374 4.26 -4.85 3.94
CA ARG A 374 3.66 -5.70 4.93
C ARG A 374 4.71 -6.65 5.53
N LEU A 375 4.34 -7.37 6.58
CA LEU A 375 5.08 -8.53 7.07
C LEU A 375 4.82 -9.75 6.16
N GLY A 376 5.71 -10.75 6.22
CA GLY A 376 5.68 -11.98 5.42
C GLY A 376 6.61 -11.93 4.22
N GLY A 377 7.78 -12.62 4.31
CA GLY A 377 8.82 -12.69 3.29
C GLY A 377 9.63 -11.40 3.09
N ASN A 378 9.73 -10.58 4.15
CA ASN A 378 10.45 -9.31 4.13
C ASN A 378 11.38 -9.14 5.34
N LEU A 379 11.91 -10.23 5.86
CA LEU A 379 12.69 -10.25 7.11
C LEU A 379 13.90 -9.29 7.09
N ASN A 380 14.62 -9.22 5.96
CA ASN A 380 15.78 -8.33 5.86
C ASN A 380 15.38 -6.85 5.74
N ALA A 381 14.18 -6.56 5.25
CA ALA A 381 13.67 -5.20 5.17
C ALA A 381 13.21 -4.67 6.53
N VAL A 382 12.83 -5.54 7.46
CA VAL A 382 12.33 -5.16 8.77
C VAL A 382 13.34 -5.30 9.92
N GLN A 383 14.47 -5.98 9.68
CA GLN A 383 15.60 -6.02 10.60
C GLN A 383 16.30 -4.66 10.65
#